data_e12b475e1c226f5df73101d3713369be
#
_entry.id   e12b475e1c226f5df73101d3713369be
#
_cell.length_a   1.000
_cell.length_b   1.000
_cell.length_c   1.000
_cell.angle_alpha   90.00
_cell.angle_beta   90.00
_cell.angle_gamma   90.00
#
_symmetry.space_group_name_H-M   'P 1'
#
loop_
_entity.id
_entity.type
_entity.pdbx_description
1 polymer ?
#
loop_
_entity_poly.entity_id
_entity_poly.type
_entity_poly.pdbx_seq_one_letter_code
_entity_poly.pdbx_strand_id
1 'polypeptide(L)'
;MKTQTFSMVEMSISAGDRADAVRPNGVWLDDFCAFAETQGCAASSIKAYRQDLKHFVEWFERVNGQPFEPGLITGVDLRAYRTAALDSGISAPTWNRRRATLRKLCDFALKMSHVTYDPFQGVEVKPQEEQPPRWLTEAEFHRLARQIEQNVNAAKTEHWMWQAVRDQAIVALMLYAGLREAEVCDLDVGDVQIGERKGRLIVRNGKGGKARRLPLNNEARRGLKLWLEVREQPGRSPIAPTEALFVGKMGERIGVRLVQKRVAALRQACKLDEDVTPHALRHTFAKRLLDSGAPLTVVSKLLGHSRLETTKRYVQPGWEDFEKAVERL
;
A
#
# COMPACT_ATOMS: atom_id res chain seq x y z
N MET A 1 39.40 -21.05 13.27
CA MET A 1 38.94 -20.52 14.54
C MET A 1 39.47 -19.11 14.70
N LYS A 2 38.65 -18.08 14.45
CA LYS A 2 38.84 -16.71 14.93
C LYS A 2 37.44 -16.15 15.20
N THR A 3 37.12 -16.14 16.47
CA THR A 3 35.93 -15.57 17.07
C THR A 3 36.04 -14.04 17.03
N GLN A 4 35.18 -13.36 16.29
CA GLN A 4 35.04 -11.90 16.39
C GLN A 4 33.98 -11.59 17.45
N THR A 5 34.45 -11.07 18.54
CA THR A 5 33.71 -10.53 19.67
C THR A 5 33.11 -9.17 19.24
N PHE A 6 31.79 -9.09 19.20
CA PHE A 6 31.09 -7.80 19.05
C PHE A 6 31.15 -7.06 20.40
N SER A 7 31.84 -5.94 20.42
CA SER A 7 31.89 -5.00 21.53
C SER A 7 30.56 -4.28 21.67
N MET A 8 29.84 -4.51 22.75
CA MET A 8 28.77 -3.66 23.24
C MET A 8 29.37 -2.31 23.65
N VAL A 9 29.04 -1.25 22.93
CA VAL A 9 29.26 0.13 23.37
C VAL A 9 28.17 0.42 24.40
N GLU A 10 28.52 0.29 25.67
CA GLU A 10 27.77 0.82 26.81
C GLU A 10 27.80 2.35 26.75
N MET A 11 26.69 2.95 26.29
CA MET A 11 26.46 4.38 26.54
C MET A 11 25.95 4.54 27.97
N SER A 12 26.87 4.76 28.89
CA SER A 12 26.58 5.27 30.23
C SER A 12 26.05 6.70 30.13
N ILE A 13 24.74 6.85 30.21
CA ILE A 13 24.12 8.17 30.40
C ILE A 13 24.08 8.43 31.90
N SER A 14 24.97 9.31 32.36
CA SER A 14 25.03 9.87 33.72
C SER A 14 23.66 10.52 34.05
N ALA A 15 23.09 10.07 35.16
CA ALA A 15 21.89 10.65 35.79
C ALA A 15 22.23 11.95 36.52
N GLY A 16 22.46 13.03 35.81
CA GLY A 16 22.78 14.32 36.45
C GLY A 16 23.01 15.37 35.38
N ASP A 17 21.94 15.90 34.83
CA ASP A 17 21.75 17.24 34.28
C ASP A 17 20.41 17.28 33.49
N ARG A 18 19.29 17.28 34.22
CA ARG A 18 17.97 17.57 33.67
C ARG A 18 17.54 18.96 34.15
N ALA A 19 18.19 19.97 33.59
CA ALA A 19 17.70 21.35 33.68
C ALA A 19 17.73 21.96 32.26
N ASP A 20 16.56 22.29 31.77
CA ASP A 20 16.24 23.36 30.83
C ASP A 20 17.13 23.52 29.57
N ALA A 21 17.08 22.58 28.65
CA ALA A 21 17.29 22.89 27.23
C ALA A 21 15.93 22.79 26.55
N VAL A 22 15.26 23.93 26.35
CA VAL A 22 14.12 24.08 25.42
C VAL A 22 14.65 23.65 24.05
N ARG A 23 14.37 22.39 23.67
CA ARG A 23 14.72 21.89 22.33
C ARG A 23 13.80 22.58 21.32
N PRO A 24 14.31 23.01 20.14
CA PRO A 24 13.47 23.68 19.13
C PRO A 24 12.29 22.78 18.78
N ASN A 25 11.10 23.38 18.62
CA ASN A 25 9.87 22.72 18.19
C ASN A 25 10.15 21.85 16.94
N GLY A 26 9.99 20.53 17.07
CA GLY A 26 10.13 19.60 15.95
C GLY A 26 11.19 18.49 16.13
N VAL A 27 12.16 18.62 17.01
CA VAL A 27 13.22 17.60 17.22
C VAL A 27 12.61 16.24 17.64
N TRP A 28 11.60 16.25 18.52
CA TRP A 28 10.93 15.03 18.95
C TRP A 28 10.28 14.23 17.81
N LEU A 29 9.83 14.92 16.73
CA LEU A 29 9.21 14.26 15.59
C LEU A 29 10.22 13.46 14.77
N ASP A 30 11.45 13.95 14.65
CA ASP A 30 12.54 13.22 14.00
C ASP A 30 13.02 12.06 14.89
N ASP A 31 13.11 12.25 16.19
CA ASP A 31 13.40 11.19 17.17
C ASP A 31 12.32 10.09 17.12
N PHE A 32 11.05 10.48 17.06
CA PHE A 32 9.95 9.53 16.89
C PHE A 32 10.03 8.77 15.55
N CYS A 33 10.40 9.44 14.46
CA CYS A 33 10.57 8.78 13.18
C CYS A 33 11.72 7.78 13.20
N ALA A 34 12.86 8.16 13.75
CA ALA A 34 14.00 7.26 13.95
C ALA A 34 13.63 6.06 14.83
N PHE A 35 12.90 6.29 15.91
CA PHE A 35 12.35 5.21 16.74
C PHE A 35 11.43 4.28 15.93
N ALA A 36 10.53 4.82 15.09
CA ALA A 36 9.65 4.00 14.27
C ALA A 36 10.44 3.17 13.23
N GLU A 37 11.54 3.70 12.68
CA GLU A 37 12.46 2.97 11.82
C GLU A 37 13.12 1.79 12.51
N THR A 38 13.61 1.99 13.75
CA THR A 38 14.18 0.87 14.54
C THR A 38 13.17 -0.22 14.85
N GLN A 39 11.87 0.11 14.88
CA GLN A 39 10.79 -0.87 15.01
C GLN A 39 10.37 -1.53 13.67
N GLY A 40 11.13 -1.32 12.60
CA GLY A 40 10.90 -1.92 11.29
C GLY A 40 9.71 -1.32 10.52
N CYS A 41 9.29 -0.08 10.85
CA CYS A 41 8.23 0.59 10.10
C CYS A 41 8.73 1.03 8.71
N ALA A 42 7.94 0.78 7.68
CA ALA A 42 8.26 1.20 6.32
C ALA A 42 8.23 2.74 6.18
N ALA A 43 9.04 3.30 5.27
CA ALA A 43 9.09 4.75 5.00
C ALA A 43 7.71 5.36 4.68
N SER A 44 6.85 4.62 3.98
CA SER A 44 5.47 5.05 3.71
C SER A 44 4.61 5.16 4.98
N SER A 45 4.83 4.28 5.95
CA SER A 45 4.15 4.33 7.26
C SER A 45 4.62 5.54 8.07
N ILE A 46 5.92 5.81 8.07
CA ILE A 46 6.51 6.97 8.76
C ILE A 46 5.96 8.28 8.17
N LYS A 47 5.86 8.36 6.84
CA LYS A 47 5.22 9.51 6.18
C LYS A 47 3.76 9.69 6.62
N ALA A 48 3.00 8.60 6.75
CA ALA A 48 1.63 8.66 7.24
C ALA A 48 1.58 9.07 8.72
N TYR A 49 2.50 8.60 9.55
CA TYR A 49 2.60 9.01 10.96
C TYR A 49 2.86 10.52 11.08
N ARG A 50 3.81 11.07 10.32
CA ARG A 50 4.06 12.54 10.32
C ARG A 50 2.78 13.31 10.00
N GLN A 51 2.01 12.88 9.02
CA GLN A 51 0.77 13.56 8.64
C GLN A 51 -0.31 13.43 9.71
N ASP A 52 -0.45 12.26 10.33
CA ASP A 52 -1.42 12.02 11.40
C ASP A 52 -1.09 12.82 12.65
N LEU A 53 0.20 12.84 13.03
CA LEU A 53 0.69 13.60 14.18
C LEU A 53 0.52 15.11 13.98
N LYS A 54 0.72 15.61 12.77
CA LYS A 54 0.46 17.02 12.46
C LYS A 54 -0.96 17.45 12.89
N HIS A 55 -1.99 16.64 12.56
CA HIS A 55 -3.36 16.93 12.95
C HIS A 55 -3.58 16.89 14.47
N PHE A 56 -2.90 16.00 15.18
CA PHE A 56 -2.99 15.91 16.64
C PHE A 56 -2.28 17.09 17.29
N VAL A 57 -1.07 17.43 16.85
CA VAL A 57 -0.27 18.54 17.37
C VAL A 57 -1.00 19.87 17.18
N GLU A 58 -1.49 20.15 15.97
CA GLU A 58 -2.27 21.38 15.69
C GLU A 58 -3.52 21.50 16.59
N TRP A 59 -4.18 20.38 16.87
CA TRP A 59 -5.31 20.35 17.79
C TRP A 59 -4.86 20.60 19.23
N PHE A 60 -3.80 19.91 19.68
CA PHE A 60 -3.27 20.00 21.04
C PHE A 60 -2.84 21.44 21.37
N GLU A 61 -2.05 22.05 20.49
CA GLU A 61 -1.53 23.41 20.67
C GLU A 61 -2.65 24.45 20.72
N ARG A 62 -3.69 24.27 19.89
CA ARG A 62 -4.87 25.15 19.92
C ARG A 62 -5.67 25.04 21.21
N VAL A 63 -5.81 23.83 21.77
CA VAL A 63 -6.62 23.57 22.96
C VAL A 63 -5.87 23.92 24.24
N ASN A 64 -4.57 23.57 24.29
CA ASN A 64 -3.77 23.76 25.51
C ASN A 64 -2.97 25.08 25.52
N GLY A 65 -2.92 25.82 24.42
CA GLY A 65 -2.26 27.13 24.32
C GLY A 65 -0.73 27.07 24.45
N GLN A 66 -0.14 25.89 24.29
CA GLN A 66 1.32 25.66 24.40
C GLN A 66 1.82 24.68 23.36
N PRO A 67 3.08 24.76 22.94
CA PRO A 67 3.69 23.80 22.03
C PRO A 67 3.60 22.36 22.55
N PHE A 68 3.41 21.42 21.64
CA PHE A 68 3.33 20.01 21.98
C PHE A 68 4.73 19.40 22.18
N GLU A 69 4.89 18.70 23.29
CA GLU A 69 6.03 17.81 23.58
C GLU A 69 5.52 16.44 24.04
N PRO A 70 6.22 15.31 23.71
CA PRO A 70 5.76 13.98 24.06
C PRO A 70 5.52 13.76 25.56
N GLY A 71 6.22 14.50 26.43
CA GLY A 71 6.02 14.46 27.89
C GLY A 71 4.74 15.09 28.37
N LEU A 72 4.06 15.87 27.54
CA LEU A 72 2.81 16.56 27.91
C LEU A 72 1.56 15.73 27.57
N ILE A 73 1.72 14.60 26.86
CA ILE A 73 0.58 13.81 26.42
C ILE A 73 -0.11 13.11 27.57
N THR A 74 -1.41 13.33 27.70
CA THR A 74 -2.24 12.70 28.73
C THR A 74 -3.37 11.87 28.11
N GLY A 75 -3.92 10.94 28.90
CA GLY A 75 -5.12 10.19 28.48
C GLY A 75 -6.35 11.09 28.31
N VAL A 76 -6.39 12.23 29.00
CA VAL A 76 -7.47 13.22 28.83
C VAL A 76 -7.39 13.86 27.45
N ASP A 77 -6.19 14.29 27.02
CA ASP A 77 -5.98 14.88 25.70
C ASP A 77 -6.34 13.90 24.59
N LEU A 78 -5.93 12.63 24.70
CA LEU A 78 -6.23 11.63 23.70
C LEU A 78 -7.72 11.34 23.55
N ARG A 79 -8.47 11.30 24.67
CA ARG A 79 -9.92 11.14 24.65
C ARG A 79 -10.62 12.39 24.09
N ALA A 80 -10.17 13.60 24.49
CA ALA A 80 -10.69 14.86 23.97
C ALA A 80 -10.43 15.00 22.47
N TYR A 81 -9.23 14.65 22.01
CA TYR A 81 -8.92 14.61 20.57
C TYR A 81 -9.79 13.61 19.80
N ARG A 82 -10.05 12.42 20.41
CA ARG A 82 -10.98 11.45 19.82
C ARG A 82 -12.35 12.07 19.58
N THR A 83 -12.90 12.70 20.60
CA THR A 83 -14.22 13.35 20.51
C THR A 83 -14.21 14.43 19.42
N ALA A 84 -13.27 15.37 19.47
CA ALA A 84 -13.15 16.45 18.49
C ALA A 84 -12.96 15.92 17.05
N ALA A 85 -12.16 14.87 16.87
CA ALA A 85 -11.94 14.25 15.56
C ALA A 85 -13.22 13.59 15.03
N LEU A 86 -13.97 12.90 15.88
CA LEU A 86 -15.23 12.25 15.47
C LEU A 86 -16.33 13.27 15.19
N ASP A 87 -16.43 14.33 15.98
CA ASP A 87 -17.39 15.43 15.79
C ASP A 87 -17.10 16.20 14.49
N SER A 88 -15.83 16.27 14.07
CA SER A 88 -15.46 16.83 12.75
C SER A 88 -15.88 15.95 11.55
N GLY A 89 -16.52 14.80 11.78
CA GLY A 89 -17.04 13.93 10.75
C GLY A 89 -16.01 13.02 10.08
N ILE A 90 -14.80 12.83 10.65
CA ILE A 90 -13.83 11.89 10.07
C ILE A 90 -14.36 10.46 10.06
N SER A 91 -14.03 9.72 9.00
CA SER A 91 -14.45 8.33 8.86
C SER A 91 -13.80 7.41 9.90
N ALA A 92 -14.47 6.29 10.24
CA ALA A 92 -13.91 5.28 11.15
C ALA A 92 -12.53 4.76 10.73
N PRO A 93 -12.25 4.44 9.45
CA PRO A 93 -10.91 4.06 9.00
C PRO A 93 -9.87 5.14 9.28
N THR A 94 -10.20 6.41 9.03
CA THR A 94 -9.29 7.54 9.28
C THR A 94 -8.99 7.70 10.76
N TRP A 95 -10.01 7.62 11.62
CA TRP A 95 -9.80 7.64 13.08
C TRP A 95 -8.93 6.46 13.52
N ASN A 96 -9.27 5.24 13.12
CA ASN A 96 -8.54 4.04 13.54
C ASN A 96 -7.06 4.07 13.10
N ARG A 97 -6.77 4.66 11.94
CA ARG A 97 -5.40 4.90 11.48
C ARG A 97 -4.68 5.92 12.36
N ARG A 98 -5.30 7.09 12.62
CA ARG A 98 -4.74 8.13 13.53
C ARG A 98 -4.54 7.58 14.93
N ARG A 99 -5.49 6.82 15.43
CA ARG A 99 -5.38 6.13 16.71
C ARG A 99 -4.16 5.21 16.79
N ALA A 100 -3.91 4.43 15.73
CA ALA A 100 -2.71 3.57 15.67
C ALA A 100 -1.41 4.38 15.69
N THR A 101 -1.38 5.54 15.04
CA THR A 101 -0.26 6.49 15.08
C THR A 101 -0.07 7.05 16.50
N LEU A 102 -1.14 7.47 17.17
CA LEU A 102 -1.09 7.96 18.55
C LEU A 102 -0.64 6.88 19.52
N ARG A 103 -1.04 5.62 19.34
CA ARG A 103 -0.51 4.50 20.12
C ARG A 103 1.01 4.39 19.98
N LYS A 104 1.52 4.49 18.74
CA LYS A 104 2.98 4.50 18.49
C LYS A 104 3.69 5.68 19.17
N LEU A 105 3.07 6.86 19.18
CA LEU A 105 3.60 8.04 19.89
C LEU A 105 3.67 7.79 21.40
N CYS A 106 2.63 7.20 21.99
CA CYS A 106 2.64 6.86 23.42
C CYS A 106 3.69 5.79 23.76
N ASP A 107 3.85 4.78 22.88
CA ASP A 107 4.91 3.77 23.03
C ASP A 107 6.31 4.41 22.98
N PHE A 108 6.52 5.39 22.10
CA PHE A 108 7.75 6.19 22.04
C PHE A 108 7.95 7.00 23.30
N ALA A 109 6.94 7.75 23.73
CA ALA A 109 7.02 8.59 24.93
C ALA A 109 7.36 7.76 26.20
N LEU A 110 6.78 6.57 26.34
CA LEU A 110 7.10 5.64 27.42
C LEU A 110 8.54 5.12 27.34
N LYS A 111 8.95 4.63 26.16
CA LYS A 111 10.29 4.05 25.98
C LYS A 111 11.42 5.06 26.14
N MET A 112 11.17 6.30 25.76
CA MET A 112 12.12 7.40 25.91
C MET A 112 12.01 8.10 27.28
N SER A 113 11.18 7.57 28.19
CA SER A 113 10.95 8.12 29.53
C SER A 113 10.44 9.56 29.54
N HIS A 114 9.75 9.98 28.47
CA HIS A 114 9.03 11.26 28.45
C HIS A 114 7.82 11.25 29.39
N VAL A 115 7.20 10.07 29.55
CA VAL A 115 6.10 9.83 30.49
C VAL A 115 6.39 8.58 31.32
N THR A 116 5.81 8.51 32.52
CA THR A 116 6.00 7.38 33.47
C THR A 116 4.82 6.40 33.46
N TYR A 117 3.74 6.70 32.75
CA TYR A 117 2.53 5.89 32.65
C TYR A 117 2.08 5.81 31.18
N ASP A 118 1.24 4.83 30.86
CA ASP A 118 0.65 4.71 29.51
C ASP A 118 -0.55 5.67 29.34
N PRO A 119 -0.40 6.80 28.58
CA PRO A 119 -1.48 7.74 28.38
C PRO A 119 -2.55 7.20 27.43
N PHE A 120 -2.30 6.07 26.75
CA PHE A 120 -3.20 5.51 25.76
C PHE A 120 -4.34 4.66 26.36
N GLN A 121 -4.33 4.48 27.68
CA GLN A 121 -5.35 3.70 28.36
C GLN A 121 -6.75 4.29 28.16
N GLY A 122 -7.72 3.47 27.72
CA GLY A 122 -9.10 3.90 27.47
C GLY A 122 -9.35 4.64 26.15
N VAL A 123 -8.38 4.70 25.25
CA VAL A 123 -8.57 5.24 23.89
C VAL A 123 -9.12 4.14 22.96
N GLU A 124 -10.44 4.14 22.77
CA GLU A 124 -11.14 3.08 22.05
C GLU A 124 -11.06 3.20 20.53
N VAL A 125 -11.19 2.07 19.85
CA VAL A 125 -11.42 1.98 18.40
C VAL A 125 -12.83 2.47 18.08
N LYS A 126 -13.01 3.14 16.94
CA LYS A 126 -14.35 3.32 16.38
C LYS A 126 -14.74 2.02 15.67
N PRO A 127 -15.84 1.37 16.06
CA PRO A 127 -16.34 0.22 15.33
C PRO A 127 -16.48 0.54 13.84
N GLN A 128 -16.07 -0.39 13.01
CA GLN A 128 -16.16 -0.27 11.56
C GLN A 128 -16.85 -1.53 11.07
N GLU A 129 -17.96 -1.34 10.35
CA GLU A 129 -18.54 -2.44 9.59
C GLU A 129 -17.53 -2.86 8.51
N GLU A 130 -17.17 -4.13 8.51
CA GLU A 130 -16.34 -4.70 7.44
C GLU A 130 -17.17 -4.75 6.16
N GLN A 131 -17.00 -3.75 5.31
CA GLN A 131 -17.57 -3.83 3.97
C GLN A 131 -16.76 -4.84 3.13
N PRO A 132 -17.45 -5.66 2.34
CA PRO A 132 -16.77 -6.57 1.42
C PRO A 132 -15.89 -5.77 0.46
N PRO A 133 -14.73 -6.30 0.08
CA PRO A 133 -13.87 -5.61 -0.88
C PRO A 133 -14.59 -5.47 -2.23
N ARG A 134 -14.45 -4.32 -2.86
CA ARG A 134 -14.98 -4.08 -4.20
C ARG A 134 -14.16 -4.85 -5.24
N TRP A 135 -14.81 -5.61 -6.08
CA TRP A 135 -14.26 -6.22 -7.30
C TRP A 135 -15.16 -5.94 -8.50
N LEU A 136 -14.65 -6.10 -9.69
CA LEU A 136 -15.41 -5.94 -10.94
C LEU A 136 -16.37 -7.13 -11.12
N THR A 137 -17.61 -6.84 -11.49
CA THR A 137 -18.51 -7.84 -12.05
C THR A 137 -17.98 -8.32 -13.41
N GLU A 138 -18.45 -9.46 -13.92
CA GLU A 138 -18.05 -9.96 -15.24
C GLU A 138 -18.34 -8.94 -16.36
N ALA A 139 -19.48 -8.25 -16.30
CA ALA A 139 -19.84 -7.21 -17.27
C ALA A 139 -18.87 -6.01 -17.22
N GLU A 140 -18.50 -5.56 -16.04
CA GLU A 140 -17.53 -4.49 -15.83
C GLU A 140 -16.13 -4.90 -16.28
N PHE A 141 -15.70 -6.12 -15.94
CA PHE A 141 -14.44 -6.69 -16.36
C PHE A 141 -14.31 -6.73 -17.89
N HIS A 142 -15.31 -7.24 -18.60
CA HIS A 142 -15.32 -7.27 -20.06
C HIS A 142 -15.39 -5.88 -20.68
N ARG A 143 -16.08 -4.92 -20.04
CA ARG A 143 -16.15 -3.53 -20.49
C ARG A 143 -14.78 -2.86 -20.40
N LEU A 144 -14.09 -3.07 -19.26
CA LEU A 144 -12.74 -2.55 -19.04
C LEU A 144 -11.73 -3.16 -20.04
N ALA A 145 -11.75 -4.49 -20.21
CA ALA A 145 -10.85 -5.19 -21.13
C ALA A 145 -11.03 -4.68 -22.58
N ARG A 146 -12.28 -4.53 -23.04
CA ARG A 146 -12.61 -4.00 -24.36
C ARG A 146 -12.16 -2.56 -24.55
N GLN A 147 -12.35 -1.71 -23.53
CA GLN A 147 -11.92 -0.31 -23.59
C GLN A 147 -10.39 -0.19 -23.71
N ILE A 148 -9.65 -1.04 -23.01
CA ILE A 148 -8.18 -1.07 -23.10
C ILE A 148 -7.73 -1.43 -24.51
N GLU A 149 -8.34 -2.45 -25.13
CA GLU A 149 -8.04 -2.84 -26.51
C GLU A 149 -8.41 -1.72 -27.49
N GLN A 150 -9.56 -1.08 -27.30
CA GLN A 150 -9.98 0.07 -28.12
C GLN A 150 -8.99 1.24 -28.02
N ASN A 151 -8.47 1.54 -26.82
CA ASN A 151 -7.49 2.60 -26.64
C ASN A 151 -6.18 2.33 -27.40
N VAL A 152 -5.73 1.09 -27.46
CA VAL A 152 -4.56 0.69 -28.24
C VAL A 152 -4.85 0.83 -29.74
N ASN A 153 -5.99 0.31 -30.21
CA ASN A 153 -6.36 0.30 -31.63
C ASN A 153 -6.67 1.71 -32.17
N ALA A 154 -7.21 2.60 -31.32
CA ALA A 154 -7.57 3.97 -31.71
C ALA A 154 -6.40 4.96 -31.61
N ALA A 155 -5.24 4.55 -31.17
CA ALA A 155 -4.08 5.41 -31.00
C ALA A 155 -3.51 5.86 -32.37
N LYS A 156 -3.72 7.14 -32.72
CA LYS A 156 -3.31 7.71 -34.02
C LYS A 156 -1.87 8.16 -34.06
N THR A 157 -1.27 8.43 -32.91
CA THR A 157 0.11 8.87 -32.81
C THR A 157 0.93 7.84 -32.06
N GLU A 158 2.20 7.78 -32.38
CA GLU A 158 3.12 6.90 -31.68
C GLU A 158 3.14 7.14 -30.16
N HIS A 159 3.03 8.41 -29.73
CA HIS A 159 3.00 8.76 -28.31
C HIS A 159 1.77 8.18 -27.61
N TRP A 160 0.60 8.25 -28.24
CA TRP A 160 -0.64 7.68 -27.69
C TRP A 160 -0.61 6.16 -27.69
N MET A 161 -0.07 5.56 -28.76
CA MET A 161 0.15 4.12 -28.83
C MET A 161 1.02 3.64 -27.67
N TRP A 162 2.14 4.29 -27.47
CA TRP A 162 3.06 4.00 -26.37
C TRP A 162 2.38 4.09 -24.99
N GLN A 163 1.58 5.14 -24.74
CA GLN A 163 0.84 5.27 -23.50
C GLN A 163 -0.22 4.18 -23.34
N ALA A 164 -0.99 3.90 -24.38
CA ALA A 164 -2.06 2.92 -24.34
C ALA A 164 -1.53 1.51 -24.08
N VAL A 165 -0.44 1.12 -24.72
CA VAL A 165 0.22 -0.17 -24.54
C VAL A 165 0.83 -0.29 -23.14
N ARG A 166 1.45 0.77 -22.63
CA ARG A 166 1.93 0.80 -21.24
C ARG A 166 0.79 0.58 -20.25
N ASP A 167 -0.28 1.34 -20.40
CA ASP A 167 -1.43 1.28 -19.50
C ASP A 167 -2.15 -0.08 -19.59
N GLN A 168 -2.20 -0.68 -20.77
CA GLN A 168 -2.69 -2.06 -20.98
C GLN A 168 -1.84 -3.07 -20.15
N ALA A 169 -0.51 -2.97 -20.23
CA ALA A 169 0.37 -3.87 -19.50
C ALA A 169 0.25 -3.68 -17.98
N ILE A 170 0.13 -2.43 -17.50
CA ILE A 170 -0.09 -2.11 -16.09
C ILE A 170 -1.39 -2.76 -15.59
N VAL A 171 -2.50 -2.53 -16.29
CA VAL A 171 -3.81 -3.07 -15.89
C VAL A 171 -3.82 -4.60 -15.98
N ALA A 172 -3.17 -5.18 -17.00
CA ALA A 172 -3.04 -6.64 -17.14
C ALA A 172 -2.32 -7.25 -15.92
N LEU A 173 -1.24 -6.63 -15.41
CA LEU A 173 -0.58 -7.10 -14.21
C LEU A 173 -1.46 -7.02 -12.95
N MET A 174 -2.30 -6.01 -12.85
CA MET A 174 -3.21 -5.88 -11.71
C MET A 174 -4.36 -6.88 -11.78
N LEU A 175 -4.95 -7.10 -12.96
CA LEU A 175 -6.08 -8.00 -13.18
C LEU A 175 -5.71 -9.48 -13.26
N TYR A 176 -4.50 -9.81 -13.73
CA TYR A 176 -4.10 -11.19 -14.03
C TYR A 176 -2.90 -11.71 -13.23
N ALA A 177 -2.20 -10.82 -12.51
CA ALA A 177 -1.13 -11.21 -11.59
C ALA A 177 -1.35 -10.64 -10.16
N GLY A 178 -2.39 -9.82 -9.97
CA GLY A 178 -2.81 -9.32 -8.67
C GLY A 178 -1.80 -8.39 -7.99
N LEU A 179 -1.00 -7.64 -8.75
CA LEU A 179 -0.03 -6.71 -8.17
C LEU A 179 -0.71 -5.51 -7.53
N ARG A 180 -0.05 -4.99 -6.48
CA ARG A 180 -0.36 -3.65 -5.94
C ARG A 180 0.20 -2.57 -6.86
N GLU A 181 -0.40 -1.38 -6.84
CA GLU A 181 0.09 -0.23 -7.64
C GLU A 181 1.57 0.12 -7.35
N ALA A 182 1.99 0.07 -6.10
CA ALA A 182 3.37 0.29 -5.72
C ALA A 182 4.29 -0.83 -6.26
N GLU A 183 3.85 -2.08 -6.20
CA GLU A 183 4.60 -3.21 -6.75
C GLU A 183 4.78 -3.09 -8.27
N VAL A 184 3.75 -2.61 -8.99
CA VAL A 184 3.85 -2.32 -10.44
C VAL A 184 4.89 -1.23 -10.72
N CYS A 185 4.91 -0.17 -9.90
CA CYS A 185 5.88 0.92 -10.04
C CYS A 185 7.32 0.47 -9.78
N ASP A 186 7.53 -0.48 -8.86
CA ASP A 186 8.85 -0.94 -8.42
C ASP A 186 9.48 -2.00 -9.32
N LEU A 187 8.74 -2.51 -10.33
CA LEU A 187 9.26 -3.52 -11.25
C LEU A 187 10.39 -2.99 -12.13
N ASP A 188 11.37 -3.85 -12.35
CA ASP A 188 12.42 -3.67 -13.35
C ASP A 188 12.21 -4.63 -14.53
N VAL A 189 12.84 -4.35 -15.65
CA VAL A 189 12.80 -5.22 -16.83
C VAL A 189 13.33 -6.62 -16.49
N GLY A 190 14.38 -6.70 -15.67
CA GLY A 190 14.97 -7.97 -15.22
C GLY A 190 14.07 -8.82 -14.32
N ASP A 191 13.00 -8.24 -13.75
CA ASP A 191 12.02 -8.99 -12.96
C ASP A 191 11.05 -9.81 -13.79
N VAL A 192 11.02 -9.59 -15.12
CA VAL A 192 10.06 -10.20 -16.04
C VAL A 192 10.77 -11.22 -16.92
N GLN A 193 10.26 -12.44 -16.94
CA GLN A 193 10.69 -13.49 -17.85
C GLN A 193 9.51 -14.01 -18.65
N ILE A 194 9.53 -13.80 -19.96
CA ILE A 194 8.46 -14.19 -20.87
C ILE A 194 9.01 -15.19 -21.88
N GLY A 195 8.48 -16.41 -21.83
CA GLY A 195 8.67 -17.41 -22.86
C GLY A 195 7.40 -17.58 -23.68
N GLU A 196 7.45 -18.41 -24.71
CA GLU A 196 6.30 -18.65 -25.61
C GLU A 196 5.07 -19.18 -24.85
N ARG A 197 5.24 -20.18 -24.00
CA ARG A 197 4.14 -20.84 -23.28
C ARG A 197 4.05 -20.50 -21.80
N LYS A 198 5.13 -20.04 -21.20
CA LYS A 198 5.22 -19.76 -19.76
C LYS A 198 5.87 -18.41 -19.54
N GLY A 199 5.47 -17.74 -18.45
CA GLY A 199 6.11 -16.52 -17.99
C GLY A 199 6.08 -16.43 -16.48
N ARG A 200 7.03 -15.69 -15.93
CA ARG A 200 7.11 -15.42 -14.49
C ARG A 200 7.52 -13.98 -14.23
N LEU A 201 7.07 -13.49 -13.10
CA LEU A 201 7.37 -12.17 -12.57
C LEU A 201 7.93 -12.31 -11.16
N ILE A 202 8.93 -11.51 -10.82
CA ILE A 202 9.50 -11.43 -9.47
C ILE A 202 9.08 -10.12 -8.85
N VAL A 203 8.34 -10.17 -7.74
CA VAL A 203 8.06 -9.00 -6.90
C VAL A 203 9.08 -9.00 -5.77
N ARG A 204 10.08 -8.09 -5.83
CA ARG A 204 11.22 -8.06 -4.89
C ARG A 204 10.81 -7.53 -3.52
N ASN A 205 10.06 -6.44 -3.46
CA ASN A 205 9.69 -5.72 -2.25
C ASN A 205 8.22 -5.96 -1.89
N GLY A 206 7.85 -7.19 -1.57
CA GLY A 206 6.53 -7.47 -1.01
C GLY A 206 6.37 -6.90 0.40
N LYS A 207 5.14 -6.89 0.94
CA LYS A 207 4.87 -6.46 2.33
C LYS A 207 5.78 -7.22 3.30
N GLY A 208 6.63 -6.50 4.06
CA GLY A 208 7.62 -7.07 4.96
C GLY A 208 8.93 -7.51 4.29
N GLY A 209 9.27 -6.97 3.11
CA GLY A 209 10.56 -7.20 2.43
C GLY A 209 10.72 -8.58 1.80
N LYS A 210 9.67 -9.42 1.75
CA LYS A 210 9.74 -10.78 1.21
C LYS A 210 9.47 -10.78 -0.30
N ALA A 211 10.42 -11.28 -1.08
CA ALA A 211 10.25 -11.50 -2.50
C ALA A 211 9.26 -12.65 -2.78
N ARG A 212 8.48 -12.53 -3.85
CA ARG A 212 7.64 -13.62 -4.35
C ARG A 212 7.70 -13.73 -5.86
N ARG A 213 7.52 -14.95 -6.34
CA ARG A 213 7.43 -15.26 -7.77
C ARG A 213 5.98 -15.50 -8.16
N LEU A 214 5.55 -14.89 -9.25
CA LEU A 214 4.20 -15.00 -9.78
C LEU A 214 4.23 -15.61 -11.18
N PRO A 215 3.44 -16.63 -11.47
CA PRO A 215 3.24 -17.11 -12.84
C PRO A 215 2.43 -16.06 -13.61
N LEU A 216 2.72 -15.91 -14.89
CA LEU A 216 1.99 -15.04 -15.80
C LEU A 216 1.10 -15.88 -16.72
N ASN A 217 -0.20 -15.57 -16.74
CA ASN A 217 -1.13 -16.14 -17.70
C ASN A 217 -0.92 -15.54 -19.11
N ASN A 218 -1.68 -15.99 -20.09
CA ASN A 218 -1.54 -15.54 -21.47
C ASN A 218 -1.76 -14.03 -21.63
N GLU A 219 -2.78 -13.49 -20.99
CA GLU A 219 -3.13 -12.07 -21.10
C GLU A 219 -2.05 -11.15 -20.52
N ALA A 220 -1.52 -11.49 -19.34
CA ALA A 220 -0.42 -10.75 -18.74
C ALA A 220 0.86 -10.83 -19.61
N ARG A 221 1.17 -12.00 -20.19
CA ARG A 221 2.33 -12.16 -21.08
C ARG A 221 2.17 -11.34 -22.36
N ARG A 222 0.97 -11.37 -22.98
CA ARG A 222 0.66 -10.62 -24.22
C ARG A 222 0.84 -9.11 -23.99
N GLY A 223 0.26 -8.58 -22.91
CA GLY A 223 0.38 -7.16 -22.60
C GLY A 223 1.82 -6.72 -22.30
N LEU A 224 2.56 -7.55 -21.55
CA LEU A 224 3.97 -7.26 -21.24
C LEU A 224 4.88 -7.37 -22.48
N LYS A 225 4.67 -8.38 -23.34
CA LYS A 225 5.45 -8.54 -24.57
C LYS A 225 5.28 -7.30 -25.47
N LEU A 226 4.04 -6.89 -25.71
CA LEU A 226 3.74 -5.70 -26.50
C LEU A 226 4.35 -4.45 -25.89
N TRP A 227 4.31 -4.30 -24.55
CA TRP A 227 4.93 -3.18 -23.87
C TRP A 227 6.45 -3.16 -24.04
N LEU A 228 7.13 -4.28 -23.86
CA LEU A 228 8.58 -4.38 -24.03
C LEU A 228 9.02 -4.03 -25.44
N GLU A 229 8.31 -4.52 -26.47
CA GLU A 229 8.56 -4.20 -27.88
C GLU A 229 8.44 -2.68 -28.15
N VAL A 230 7.41 -2.02 -27.61
CA VAL A 230 7.19 -0.58 -27.80
C VAL A 230 8.15 0.26 -26.95
N ARG A 231 8.50 -0.23 -25.75
CA ARG A 231 9.43 0.45 -24.84
C ARG A 231 10.83 0.58 -25.41
N GLU A 232 11.29 -0.41 -26.16
CA GLU A 232 12.65 -0.49 -26.73
C GLU A 232 12.81 0.16 -28.11
N GLN A 233 11.75 0.75 -28.66
CA GLN A 233 11.83 1.38 -29.99
C GLN A 233 12.82 2.55 -30.03
N PRO A 234 13.65 2.66 -31.11
CA PRO A 234 14.55 3.78 -31.31
C PRO A 234 13.82 5.12 -31.29
N GLY A 235 14.42 6.11 -30.64
CA GLY A 235 13.84 7.46 -30.49
C GLY A 235 12.84 7.60 -29.33
N ARG A 236 12.55 6.51 -28.61
CA ARG A 236 11.66 6.47 -27.45
C ARG A 236 12.28 5.81 -26.23
N SER A 237 13.50 5.33 -26.35
CA SER A 237 14.26 4.91 -25.19
C SER A 237 14.26 6.04 -24.17
N PRO A 238 14.17 5.72 -22.87
CA PRO A 238 14.35 6.69 -21.80
C PRO A 238 15.56 7.57 -22.10
N ILE A 239 15.47 8.86 -21.82
CA ILE A 239 16.56 9.84 -22.00
C ILE A 239 17.85 9.38 -21.29
N ALA A 240 17.69 8.57 -20.23
CA ALA A 240 18.76 7.84 -19.56
C ALA A 240 18.43 6.34 -19.47
N PRO A 241 19.44 5.45 -19.52
CA PRO A 241 19.24 4.03 -19.27
C PRO A 241 18.55 3.84 -17.92
N THR A 242 17.42 3.15 -17.91
CA THR A 242 16.69 2.82 -16.67
C THR A 242 16.30 1.35 -16.67
N GLU A 243 16.50 0.70 -15.54
CA GLU A 243 16.04 -0.68 -15.32
C GLU A 243 14.53 -0.76 -15.13
N ALA A 244 13.85 0.38 -14.85
CA ALA A 244 12.41 0.40 -14.59
C ALA A 244 11.61 -0.22 -15.72
N LEU A 245 10.74 -1.18 -15.39
CA LEU A 245 9.84 -1.82 -16.37
C LEU A 245 8.91 -0.78 -16.97
N PHE A 246 8.26 0.02 -16.13
CA PHE A 246 7.35 1.07 -16.56
C PHE A 246 7.93 2.46 -16.37
N VAL A 247 7.92 3.22 -17.44
CA VAL A 247 8.50 4.57 -17.47
C VAL A 247 7.47 5.63 -17.85
N GLY A 248 7.70 6.84 -17.42
CA GLY A 248 6.93 8.03 -17.78
C GLY A 248 7.40 8.64 -19.10
N LYS A 249 6.87 9.82 -19.41
CA LYS A 249 7.16 10.52 -20.68
C LYS A 249 8.64 10.91 -20.83
N MET A 250 9.32 11.23 -19.72
CA MET A 250 10.72 11.64 -19.68
C MET A 250 11.67 10.46 -19.39
N GLY A 251 11.18 9.22 -19.43
CA GLY A 251 11.99 8.04 -19.15
C GLY A 251 12.17 7.71 -17.66
N GLU A 252 11.61 8.50 -16.77
CA GLU A 252 11.61 8.26 -15.33
C GLU A 252 10.73 7.07 -14.95
N ARG A 253 11.08 6.37 -13.85
CA ARG A 253 10.19 5.35 -13.26
C ARG A 253 8.84 5.97 -12.91
N ILE A 254 7.75 5.28 -13.26
CA ILE A 254 6.40 5.76 -12.93
C ILE A 254 6.15 5.73 -11.43
N GLY A 255 5.36 6.69 -10.96
CA GLY A 255 4.88 6.72 -9.58
C GLY A 255 3.45 6.24 -9.45
N VAL A 256 3.07 5.87 -8.22
CA VAL A 256 1.72 5.38 -7.86
C VAL A 256 0.61 6.33 -8.33
N ARG A 257 0.82 7.65 -8.25
CA ARG A 257 -0.15 8.65 -8.71
C ARG A 257 -0.48 8.53 -10.20
N LEU A 258 0.53 8.17 -11.03
CA LEU A 258 0.29 7.96 -12.46
C LEU A 258 -0.59 6.73 -12.69
N VAL A 259 -0.31 5.62 -12.01
CA VAL A 259 -1.13 4.39 -12.09
C VAL A 259 -2.57 4.70 -11.69
N GLN A 260 -2.78 5.37 -10.56
CA GLN A 260 -4.10 5.79 -10.08
C GLN A 260 -4.83 6.67 -11.11
N LYS A 261 -4.14 7.67 -11.68
CA LYS A 261 -4.70 8.55 -12.71
C LYS A 261 -5.12 7.78 -13.97
N ARG A 262 -4.30 6.80 -14.40
CA ARG A 262 -4.61 5.99 -15.61
C ARG A 262 -5.80 5.05 -15.36
N VAL A 263 -5.86 4.39 -14.21
CA VAL A 263 -7.02 3.56 -13.83
C VAL A 263 -8.29 4.41 -13.72
N ALA A 264 -8.20 5.61 -13.11
CA ALA A 264 -9.33 6.53 -13.02
C ALA A 264 -9.84 6.98 -14.41
N ALA A 265 -8.94 7.27 -15.36
CA ALA A 265 -9.30 7.62 -16.72
C ALA A 265 -10.01 6.46 -17.46
N LEU A 266 -9.51 5.23 -17.29
CA LEU A 266 -10.16 4.03 -17.84
C LEU A 266 -11.54 3.80 -17.22
N ARG A 267 -11.66 3.94 -15.90
CA ARG A 267 -12.92 3.86 -15.17
C ARG A 267 -13.97 4.82 -15.76
N GLN A 268 -13.58 6.08 -15.95
CA GLN A 268 -14.46 7.11 -16.54
C GLN A 268 -14.88 6.76 -17.97
N ALA A 269 -13.92 6.33 -18.81
CA ALA A 269 -14.21 5.90 -20.19
C ALA A 269 -15.18 4.72 -20.25
N CYS A 270 -15.09 3.81 -19.27
CA CYS A 270 -15.98 2.65 -19.14
C CYS A 270 -17.30 2.97 -18.43
N LYS A 271 -17.51 4.19 -17.92
CA LYS A 271 -18.66 4.55 -17.07
C LYS A 271 -18.83 3.59 -15.89
N LEU A 272 -17.74 3.29 -15.19
CA LEU A 272 -17.71 2.48 -13.98
C LEU A 272 -17.77 3.37 -12.74
N ASP A 273 -18.22 2.81 -11.64
CA ASP A 273 -18.38 3.51 -10.35
C ASP A 273 -17.05 4.00 -9.77
N GLU A 274 -17.11 5.03 -8.94
CA GLU A 274 -15.91 5.69 -8.36
C GLU A 274 -15.07 4.78 -7.46
N ASP A 275 -15.66 3.72 -6.94
CA ASP A 275 -15.00 2.71 -6.11
C ASP A 275 -14.13 1.72 -6.90
N VAL A 276 -14.19 1.76 -8.25
CA VAL A 276 -13.26 1.01 -9.12
C VAL A 276 -11.90 1.69 -9.12
N THR A 277 -11.04 1.21 -8.26
CA THR A 277 -9.67 1.71 -8.00
C THR A 277 -8.63 0.64 -8.40
N PRO A 278 -7.33 0.95 -8.39
CA PRO A 278 -6.29 -0.07 -8.52
C PRO A 278 -6.47 -1.26 -7.57
N HIS A 279 -6.93 -1.02 -6.35
CA HIS A 279 -7.22 -2.09 -5.41
C HIS A 279 -8.39 -2.97 -5.84
N ALA A 280 -9.44 -2.39 -6.46
CA ALA A 280 -10.55 -3.17 -6.99
C ALA A 280 -10.11 -4.12 -8.12
N LEU A 281 -9.15 -3.72 -8.98
CA LEU A 281 -8.58 -4.60 -9.99
C LEU A 281 -7.87 -5.81 -9.37
N ARG A 282 -7.07 -5.58 -8.34
CA ARG A 282 -6.41 -6.65 -7.59
C ARG A 282 -7.42 -7.53 -6.84
N HIS A 283 -8.49 -6.95 -6.30
CA HIS A 283 -9.57 -7.72 -5.66
C HIS A 283 -10.30 -8.60 -6.67
N THR A 284 -10.47 -8.11 -7.90
CA THR A 284 -11.02 -8.89 -9.02
C THR A 284 -10.16 -10.12 -9.32
N PHE A 285 -8.84 -9.97 -9.38
CA PHE A 285 -7.93 -11.12 -9.53
C PHE A 285 -8.14 -12.17 -8.43
N ALA A 286 -8.19 -11.73 -7.17
CA ALA A 286 -8.39 -12.63 -6.04
C ALA A 286 -9.73 -13.38 -6.12
N LYS A 287 -10.81 -12.64 -6.39
CA LYS A 287 -12.17 -13.20 -6.51
C LYS A 287 -12.24 -14.21 -7.66
N ARG A 288 -11.76 -13.85 -8.85
CA ARG A 288 -11.77 -14.75 -10.02
C ARG A 288 -10.96 -16.04 -9.80
N LEU A 289 -9.84 -15.97 -9.07
CA LEU A 289 -9.09 -17.18 -8.70
C LEU A 289 -9.90 -18.08 -7.75
N LEU A 290 -10.54 -17.50 -6.75
CA LEU A 290 -11.38 -18.26 -5.82
C LEU A 290 -12.59 -18.89 -6.54
N ASP A 291 -13.25 -18.13 -7.42
CA ASP A 291 -14.37 -18.61 -8.22
C ASP A 291 -13.96 -19.73 -9.19
N SER A 292 -12.71 -19.74 -9.64
CA SER A 292 -12.13 -20.84 -10.43
C SER A 292 -11.76 -22.08 -9.58
N GLY A 293 -12.02 -22.07 -8.28
CA GLY A 293 -11.75 -23.18 -7.35
C GLY A 293 -10.33 -23.18 -6.77
N ALA A 294 -9.54 -22.11 -6.94
CA ALA A 294 -8.21 -22.04 -6.33
C ALA A 294 -8.29 -22.01 -4.80
N PRO A 295 -7.49 -22.81 -4.08
CA PRO A 295 -7.49 -22.79 -2.60
C PRO A 295 -7.12 -21.41 -2.06
N LEU A 296 -7.79 -20.97 -0.98
CA LEU A 296 -7.55 -19.68 -0.32
C LEU A 296 -6.07 -19.45 0.03
N THR A 297 -5.37 -20.52 0.43
CA THR A 297 -3.95 -20.50 0.76
C THR A 297 -3.07 -20.16 -0.46
N VAL A 298 -3.45 -20.64 -1.64
CA VAL A 298 -2.76 -20.34 -2.91
C VAL A 298 -2.98 -18.88 -3.28
N VAL A 299 -4.23 -18.40 -3.22
CA VAL A 299 -4.58 -17.00 -3.51
C VAL A 299 -3.86 -16.06 -2.54
N SER A 300 -3.83 -16.38 -1.25
CA SER A 300 -3.11 -15.60 -0.23
C SER A 300 -1.61 -15.49 -0.53
N LYS A 301 -0.96 -16.59 -0.94
CA LYS A 301 0.46 -16.61 -1.33
C LYS A 301 0.72 -15.77 -2.58
N LEU A 302 -0.10 -15.90 -3.62
CA LEU A 302 0.01 -15.11 -4.85
C LEU A 302 -0.13 -13.61 -4.57
N LEU A 303 -1.08 -13.23 -3.72
CA LEU A 303 -1.27 -11.84 -3.31
C LEU A 303 -0.15 -11.33 -2.37
N GLY A 304 0.62 -12.20 -1.74
CA GLY A 304 1.62 -11.81 -0.73
C GLY A 304 0.96 -11.21 0.51
N HIS A 305 -0.12 -11.84 0.99
CA HIS A 305 -0.73 -11.52 2.27
C HIS A 305 0.02 -12.22 3.40
N SER A 306 0.45 -11.46 4.41
CA SER A 306 1.13 -12.01 5.59
C SER A 306 0.17 -12.72 6.55
N ARG A 307 -1.14 -12.45 6.45
CA ARG A 307 -2.21 -13.05 7.27
C ARG A 307 -3.33 -13.53 6.37
N LEU A 308 -3.84 -14.74 6.63
CA LEU A 308 -4.96 -15.35 5.90
C LEU A 308 -6.27 -14.57 6.07
N GLU A 309 -6.46 -13.90 7.23
CA GLU A 309 -7.63 -13.06 7.49
C GLU A 309 -7.84 -12.01 6.40
N THR A 310 -6.77 -11.45 5.86
CA THR A 310 -6.85 -10.48 4.75
C THR A 310 -7.46 -11.10 3.49
N THR A 311 -7.33 -12.41 3.31
CA THR A 311 -7.87 -13.12 2.13
C THR A 311 -9.26 -13.71 2.41
N LYS A 312 -9.60 -14.00 3.68
CA LYS A 312 -10.94 -14.50 4.07
C LYS A 312 -12.07 -13.56 3.65
N ARG A 313 -11.80 -12.25 3.59
CA ARG A 313 -12.78 -11.24 3.18
C ARG A 313 -13.31 -11.40 1.74
N TYR A 314 -12.66 -12.22 0.89
CA TYR A 314 -13.16 -12.56 -0.44
C TYR A 314 -14.07 -13.80 -0.43
N VAL A 315 -14.08 -14.54 0.65
CA VAL A 315 -14.88 -15.76 0.82
C VAL A 315 -15.98 -15.41 1.81
N GLN A 316 -17.14 -15.04 1.29
CA GLN A 316 -18.38 -15.03 2.04
C GLN A 316 -19.22 -16.16 1.47
N PRO A 317 -19.22 -17.36 2.10
CA PRO A 317 -20.03 -18.47 1.62
C PRO A 317 -21.50 -18.09 1.71
N GLY A 318 -22.19 -18.13 0.58
CA GLY A 318 -23.64 -18.05 0.52
C GLY A 318 -24.28 -19.41 0.91
N TRP A 319 -25.59 -19.43 1.06
CA TRP A 319 -26.33 -20.67 1.34
C TRP A 319 -26.06 -21.74 0.27
N GLU A 320 -26.02 -21.35 -0.99
CA GLU A 320 -25.71 -22.26 -2.11
C GLU A 320 -24.32 -22.93 -1.99
N ASP A 321 -23.34 -22.24 -1.40
CA ASP A 321 -22.00 -22.81 -1.20
C ASP A 321 -22.03 -23.89 -0.11
N PHE A 322 -22.89 -23.71 0.91
CA PHE A 322 -23.10 -24.72 1.93
C PHE A 322 -23.82 -25.97 1.35
N GLU A 323 -24.86 -25.77 0.54
CA GLU A 323 -25.54 -26.86 -0.15
C GLU A 323 -24.58 -27.66 -1.02
N LYS A 324 -23.84 -27.00 -1.89
CA LYS A 324 -22.83 -27.64 -2.76
C LYS A 324 -21.72 -28.36 -1.98
N ALA A 325 -21.34 -27.84 -0.81
CA ALA A 325 -20.32 -28.49 0.02
C ALA A 325 -20.84 -29.79 0.67
N VAL A 326 -22.09 -29.76 1.13
CA VAL A 326 -22.74 -30.95 1.75
C VAL A 326 -23.06 -32.03 0.72
N GLU A 327 -23.52 -31.63 -0.49
CA GLU A 327 -23.82 -32.58 -1.57
C GLU A 327 -22.59 -33.36 -2.10
N ARG A 328 -21.38 -32.94 -1.74
CA ARG A 328 -20.11 -33.61 -2.11
C ARG A 328 -19.67 -34.68 -1.11
N LEU A 329 -20.38 -34.85 0.02
CA LEU A 329 -20.11 -35.88 1.01
C LEU A 329 -20.81 -37.20 0.66
#